data_69ec2496fa56172b7504300d4ad92646
#
_entry.id   69ec2496fa56172b7504300d4ad92646
#
_cell.length_a   1.000
_cell.length_b   1.000
_cell.length_c   1.000
_cell.angle_alpha   90.00
_cell.angle_beta   90.00
_cell.angle_gamma   90.00
#
_symmetry.space_group_name_H-M   'P 1'
#
loop_
_entity.id
_entity.type
_entity.pdbx_description
1 polymer ?
#
loop_
_entity_poly.entity_id
_entity_poly.type
_entity_poly.pdbx_seq_one_letter_code
_entity_poly.pdbx_strand_id
1 'polypeptide(L)'
;VNKKHLVLLSLGIYSLSMPLMVQATDPIIPIAQQEQLQQDRDTQRERSLRLDEERVETVASEPALIDVPSDQNGASFYIKQIQLDGMPKELSFLNKLTHKYEQKNVTVSDITNIRNAFQRKLLDKGFVTSQVYIPEQNLNDGILQLMVIPGRVEDIRYSESSAHGPWRTALVVRPGDILNIRDIEQGLEQMKRVSSQSVTMKLLPGKAIGTSVIELSIKQEKPVYGSISIDNSGLESTGIYQGSFTTSFDQVFRANDTFTMSLSGDLSGSGSIKGTRAASLNYIIPHGKDTFSFSFSKSRYHQMIQSNPYDFTYSGKSTTIKAKWNHVWSRTQREKRAFDISISTRHNHRFVNDTEIPVQALRTTSMEFGVSNRKYIGNATLYSRLGFQWGIGAFGAQPEHTASVAMGGPTSRYHMWLADVDYRKPFVMGHRPASFTSSFHGQWVQGGKRVYSVDTINIGNRYSVYGFDGEYTLMGDSGWYLRNEVASVIPHLNTEVYLGLDVGAVYGKSAEKLVGKAIAGTAIGIRGNYASGLLFDAFISTPLYKPQGYHTKKFYSGFTVGYRF
;
A
#
# COMPACT_ATOMS: atom_id res chain seq x y z
N VAL A 1 15.39 -27.89 -57.44
CA VAL A 1 14.41 -28.38 -58.44
C VAL A 1 13.01 -28.21 -57.88
N ASN A 2 12.25 -27.30 -58.51
CA ASN A 2 10.79 -27.29 -58.73
C ASN A 2 9.83 -27.14 -57.50
N LYS A 3 8.72 -26.48 -57.58
CA LYS A 3 8.02 -25.53 -58.47
C LYS A 3 6.82 -24.98 -57.69
N LYS A 4 6.50 -23.75 -57.94
CA LYS A 4 5.29 -23.03 -57.55
C LYS A 4 4.01 -23.73 -58.02
N HIS A 5 2.94 -23.70 -57.23
CA HIS A 5 1.58 -23.59 -57.78
C HIS A 5 0.78 -22.54 -57.01
N LEU A 6 0.49 -21.52 -57.77
CA LEU A 6 -0.51 -20.47 -57.55
C LEU A 6 -1.87 -21.06 -57.92
N VAL A 7 -2.83 -21.06 -57.01
CA VAL A 7 -4.23 -21.34 -57.33
C VAL A 7 -5.05 -20.09 -56.95
N LEU A 8 -5.42 -19.38 -57.99
CA LEU A 8 -6.51 -18.38 -57.99
C LEU A 8 -7.85 -19.14 -57.91
N LEU A 9 -8.63 -18.90 -56.91
CA LEU A 9 -10.05 -19.25 -56.89
C LEU A 9 -10.87 -17.98 -56.63
N SER A 10 -11.49 -17.55 -57.75
CA SER A 10 -12.61 -16.62 -57.80
C SER A 10 -13.81 -17.26 -57.10
N LEU A 11 -14.37 -16.56 -56.08
CA LEU A 11 -15.66 -16.93 -55.52
C LEU A 11 -16.55 -15.74 -55.40
N GLY A 12 -17.72 -15.96 -55.96
CA GLY A 12 -18.78 -14.99 -56.18
C GLY A 12 -19.33 -14.34 -54.93
N ILE A 13 -19.71 -13.11 -55.14
CA ILE A 13 -20.47 -12.28 -54.23
C ILE A 13 -21.87 -12.87 -54.07
N TYR A 14 -22.09 -13.53 -52.91
CA TYR A 14 -23.44 -13.69 -52.37
C TYR A 14 -23.66 -12.65 -51.29
N SER A 15 -24.37 -11.57 -51.67
CA SER A 15 -24.91 -10.60 -50.72
C SER A 15 -26.04 -11.24 -49.93
N LEU A 16 -25.71 -11.86 -48.80
CA LEU A 16 -26.66 -12.10 -47.73
C LEU A 16 -26.69 -10.87 -46.85
N SER A 17 -27.74 -10.06 -47.00
CA SER A 17 -28.14 -9.05 -46.06
C SER A 17 -28.56 -9.73 -44.74
N MET A 18 -27.60 -10.02 -43.87
CA MET A 18 -27.90 -10.22 -42.47
C MET A 18 -28.23 -8.86 -41.84
N PRO A 19 -29.35 -8.74 -41.10
CA PRO A 19 -29.55 -7.55 -40.30
C PRO A 19 -28.38 -7.46 -39.31
N LEU A 20 -27.65 -6.36 -39.35
CA LEU A 20 -26.75 -5.94 -38.27
C LEU A 20 -27.63 -5.87 -37.02
N MET A 21 -27.66 -6.95 -36.22
CA MET A 21 -27.99 -6.81 -34.82
C MET A 21 -26.91 -5.93 -34.23
N VAL A 22 -27.17 -4.64 -34.15
CA VAL A 22 -26.51 -3.77 -33.20
C VAL A 22 -26.85 -4.38 -31.83
N GLN A 23 -25.95 -5.17 -31.29
CA GLN A 23 -26.02 -5.54 -29.88
C GLN A 23 -25.88 -4.22 -29.14
N ALA A 24 -27.02 -3.69 -28.70
CA ALA A 24 -27.05 -2.59 -27.76
C ALA A 24 -26.22 -3.07 -26.56
N THR A 25 -25.02 -2.53 -26.41
CA THR A 25 -24.21 -2.73 -25.20
C THR A 25 -25.09 -2.30 -24.03
N ASP A 26 -25.29 -3.19 -23.07
CA ASP A 26 -26.10 -2.90 -21.89
C ASP A 26 -25.66 -1.54 -21.31
N PRO A 27 -26.50 -0.49 -21.31
CA PRO A 27 -26.11 0.85 -20.89
C PRO A 27 -25.70 0.93 -19.41
N ILE A 28 -25.92 -0.13 -18.65
CA ILE A 28 -25.50 -0.26 -17.25
C ILE A 28 -24.00 -0.58 -17.11
N ILE A 29 -23.37 -1.21 -18.11
CA ILE A 29 -21.96 -1.60 -18.08
C ILE A 29 -21.01 -0.39 -17.95
N PRO A 30 -21.11 0.68 -18.75
CA PRO A 30 -20.23 1.84 -18.66
C PRO A 30 -20.25 2.53 -17.31
N ILE A 31 -21.33 2.40 -16.58
CA ILE A 31 -21.62 3.06 -15.31
C ILE A 31 -20.89 2.39 -14.16
N ALA A 32 -20.97 1.07 -14.07
CA ALA A 32 -20.22 0.28 -13.10
C ALA A 32 -18.72 0.49 -13.33
N GLN A 33 -18.29 0.62 -14.59
CA GLN A 33 -16.91 0.89 -14.97
C GLN A 33 -16.41 2.24 -14.46
N GLN A 34 -17.21 3.32 -14.56
CA GLN A 34 -16.80 4.64 -14.09
C GLN A 34 -16.56 4.68 -12.56
N GLU A 35 -17.42 4.01 -11.78
CA GLU A 35 -17.24 3.92 -10.33
C GLU A 35 -16.03 3.06 -9.96
N GLN A 36 -15.83 1.96 -10.67
CA GLN A 36 -14.67 1.10 -10.52
C GLN A 36 -13.38 1.82 -10.90
N LEU A 37 -13.36 2.56 -12.01
CA LEU A 37 -12.20 3.32 -12.45
C LEU A 37 -11.73 4.34 -11.38
N GLN A 38 -12.68 4.98 -10.70
CA GLN A 38 -12.36 5.88 -9.61
C GLN A 38 -11.75 5.13 -8.41
N GLN A 39 -12.28 3.94 -8.07
CA GLN A 39 -11.72 3.09 -7.00
C GLN A 39 -10.33 2.59 -7.35
N ASP A 40 -10.12 2.15 -8.60
CA ASP A 40 -8.81 1.68 -9.09
C ASP A 40 -7.77 2.80 -9.01
N ARG A 41 -8.15 4.04 -9.35
CA ARG A 41 -7.30 5.22 -9.22
C ARG A 41 -6.91 5.48 -7.76
N ASP A 42 -7.87 5.43 -6.84
CA ASP A 42 -7.64 5.64 -5.42
C ASP A 42 -6.75 4.52 -4.84
N THR A 43 -7.00 3.26 -5.22
CA THR A 43 -6.18 2.10 -4.82
C THR A 43 -4.75 2.21 -5.35
N GLN A 44 -4.57 2.62 -6.61
CA GLN A 44 -3.23 2.82 -7.18
C GLN A 44 -2.48 3.95 -6.48
N ARG A 45 -3.16 5.03 -6.09
CA ARG A 45 -2.57 6.12 -5.31
C ARG A 45 -2.12 5.63 -3.92
N GLU A 46 -2.95 4.87 -3.21
CA GLU A 46 -2.55 4.28 -1.92
C GLU A 46 -1.35 3.33 -2.07
N ARG A 47 -1.30 2.56 -3.17
CA ARG A 47 -0.18 1.65 -3.46
C ARG A 47 1.12 2.39 -3.73
N SER A 48 1.10 3.46 -4.54
CA SER A 48 2.29 4.26 -4.81
C SER A 48 2.86 4.87 -3.53
N LEU A 49 2.02 5.41 -2.65
CA LEU A 49 2.44 5.93 -1.35
C LEU A 49 3.09 4.87 -0.47
N ARG A 50 2.59 3.62 -0.51
CA ARG A 50 3.20 2.50 0.22
C ARG A 50 4.57 2.10 -0.32
N LEU A 51 4.75 2.11 -1.65
CA LEU A 51 6.02 1.77 -2.28
C LEU A 51 7.09 2.83 -2.05
N ASP A 52 6.68 4.09 -1.92
CA ASP A 52 7.59 5.23 -1.72
C ASP A 52 7.88 5.51 -0.23
N GLU A 53 7.27 4.75 0.72
CA GLU A 53 7.54 4.89 2.14
C GLU A 53 9.01 4.56 2.45
N GLU A 54 9.78 5.58 2.85
CA GLU A 54 11.19 5.45 3.17
C GLU A 54 11.42 4.56 4.40
N ARG A 55 12.49 3.76 4.34
CA ARG A 55 12.97 3.03 5.51
C ARG A 55 13.59 4.00 6.50
N VAL A 56 13.02 4.10 7.69
CA VAL A 56 13.62 4.85 8.79
C VAL A 56 14.59 3.93 9.52
N GLU A 57 15.87 4.16 9.33
CA GLU A 57 16.93 3.51 10.10
C GLU A 57 17.67 4.58 10.91
N THR A 58 17.83 4.31 12.19
CA THR A 58 18.77 5.02 13.04
C THR A 58 20.05 4.20 13.09
N VAL A 59 21.13 4.79 12.62
CA VAL A 59 22.46 4.19 12.75
C VAL A 59 22.89 4.35 14.21
N ALA A 60 22.51 3.39 15.05
CA ALA A 60 23.24 3.19 16.29
C ALA A 60 24.53 2.49 15.91
N SER A 61 25.69 3.08 16.25
CA SER A 61 26.97 2.39 16.12
C SER A 61 26.91 1.15 17.03
N GLU A 62 26.70 -0.02 16.42
CA GLU A 62 26.74 -1.28 17.15
C GLU A 62 28.18 -1.51 17.63
N PRO A 63 28.41 -1.73 18.92
CA PRO A 63 29.73 -2.11 19.39
C PRO A 63 30.13 -3.42 18.72
N ALA A 64 31.34 -3.46 18.16
CA ALA A 64 31.87 -4.69 17.57
C ALA A 64 32.06 -5.73 18.66
N LEU A 65 31.12 -6.66 18.78
CA LEU A 65 31.20 -7.81 19.68
C LEU A 65 32.01 -8.91 18.97
N ILE A 66 33.30 -9.00 19.32
CA ILE A 66 34.20 -10.03 18.80
C ILE A 66 34.11 -11.24 19.72
N ASP A 67 33.82 -12.41 19.18
CA ASP A 67 33.89 -13.66 19.91
C ASP A 67 35.37 -14.03 20.12
N VAL A 68 35.70 -14.43 21.34
CA VAL A 68 37.05 -14.86 21.71
C VAL A 68 37.18 -16.35 21.32
N PRO A 69 38.25 -16.77 20.65
CA PRO A 69 38.49 -18.20 20.40
C PRO A 69 38.46 -18.98 21.71
N SER A 70 37.81 -20.15 21.70
CA SER A 70 37.73 -21.01 22.89
C SER A 70 39.11 -21.52 23.23
N ASP A 71 39.54 -21.29 24.47
CA ASP A 71 40.83 -21.78 24.96
C ASP A 71 40.60 -23.22 25.48
N GLN A 72 40.99 -24.21 24.68
CA GLN A 72 40.83 -25.63 25.03
C GLN A 72 41.71 -26.07 26.22
N ASN A 73 42.75 -25.29 26.58
CA ASN A 73 43.68 -25.58 27.69
C ASN A 73 43.41 -24.72 28.94
N GLY A 74 42.41 -23.80 28.90
CA GLY A 74 42.05 -22.93 30.02
C GLY A 74 41.28 -23.64 31.12
N ALA A 75 41.27 -22.99 32.31
CA ALA A 75 40.48 -23.45 33.43
C ALA A 75 39.00 -23.61 33.04
N SER A 76 38.41 -24.77 33.31
CA SER A 76 37.02 -25.10 32.96
C SER A 76 36.15 -25.17 34.21
N PHE A 77 34.95 -24.58 34.15
CA PHE A 77 33.99 -24.51 35.23
C PHE A 77 32.68 -25.16 34.79
N TYR A 78 32.06 -25.97 35.62
CA TYR A 78 30.75 -26.55 35.36
C TYR A 78 29.66 -25.57 35.77
N ILE A 79 28.92 -25.01 34.83
CA ILE A 79 27.82 -24.07 35.10
C ILE A 79 26.51 -24.82 35.17
N LYS A 80 25.93 -24.91 36.38
CA LYS A 80 24.61 -25.51 36.65
C LYS A 80 23.49 -24.57 36.22
N GLN A 81 23.66 -23.26 36.52
CA GLN A 81 22.62 -22.26 36.36
C GLN A 81 23.25 -20.90 35.99
N ILE A 82 22.54 -20.14 35.16
CA ILE A 82 22.86 -18.72 34.85
C ILE A 82 21.82 -17.84 35.54
N GLN A 83 22.28 -16.95 36.42
CA GLN A 83 21.45 -15.98 37.13
C GLN A 83 21.59 -14.61 36.45
N LEU A 84 20.43 -13.98 36.15
CA LEU A 84 20.37 -12.64 35.54
C LEU A 84 19.92 -11.62 36.58
N ASP A 85 20.86 -10.81 37.07
CA ASP A 85 20.60 -9.79 38.07
C ASP A 85 20.31 -8.43 37.44
N GLY A 86 19.49 -7.59 38.07
CA GLY A 86 19.12 -6.26 37.60
C GLY A 86 18.20 -6.25 36.38
N MET A 87 17.66 -7.39 35.97
CA MET A 87 16.88 -7.53 34.77
C MET A 87 15.40 -7.12 34.97
N PRO A 88 14.88 -6.08 34.30
CA PRO A 88 13.48 -5.71 34.32
C PRO A 88 12.61 -6.67 33.48
N LYS A 89 11.27 -6.63 33.68
CA LYS A 89 10.30 -7.51 32.99
C LYS A 89 10.38 -7.42 31.45
N GLU A 90 10.65 -6.25 30.92
CA GLU A 90 10.75 -5.97 29.47
C GLU A 90 11.89 -6.76 28.81
N LEU A 91 12.92 -7.12 29.59
CA LEU A 91 14.07 -7.90 29.13
C LEU A 91 13.96 -9.39 29.46
N SER A 92 12.83 -9.86 30.00
CA SER A 92 12.61 -11.26 30.44
C SER A 92 12.80 -12.31 29.32
N PHE A 93 12.79 -11.90 28.06
CA PHE A 93 13.12 -12.78 26.94
C PHE A 93 14.55 -13.35 27.00
N LEU A 94 15.46 -12.72 27.77
CA LEU A 94 16.81 -13.21 27.99
C LEU A 94 16.83 -14.52 28.78
N ASN A 95 15.84 -14.80 29.66
CA ASN A 95 15.73 -16.06 30.40
C ASN A 95 15.67 -17.28 29.46
N LYS A 96 15.12 -17.12 28.24
CA LYS A 96 15.09 -18.22 27.27
C LYS A 96 16.48 -18.60 26.75
N LEU A 97 17.47 -17.71 26.93
CA LEU A 97 18.81 -17.92 26.43
C LEU A 97 19.68 -18.66 27.47
N THR A 98 19.34 -18.59 28.80
CA THR A 98 20.12 -19.22 29.87
C THR A 98 20.22 -20.73 29.66
N HIS A 99 19.08 -21.40 29.37
CA HIS A 99 19.01 -22.85 29.19
C HIS A 99 19.96 -23.39 28.10
N LYS A 100 20.34 -22.55 27.13
CA LYS A 100 21.28 -22.94 26.07
C LYS A 100 22.69 -23.20 26.62
N TYR A 101 23.06 -22.52 27.71
CA TYR A 101 24.43 -22.51 28.26
C TYR A 101 24.55 -23.14 29.65
N GLU A 102 23.46 -23.52 30.28
CA GLU A 102 23.42 -24.24 31.55
C GLU A 102 23.80 -25.71 31.35
N GLN A 103 24.22 -26.37 32.45
CA GLN A 103 24.63 -27.76 32.54
C GLN A 103 25.79 -28.13 31.61
N LYS A 104 26.77 -27.22 31.47
CA LYS A 104 27.95 -27.37 30.61
C LYS A 104 29.22 -26.94 31.29
N ASN A 105 30.32 -27.56 30.87
CA ASN A 105 31.65 -27.07 31.17
C ASN A 105 31.97 -25.89 30.24
N VAL A 106 32.43 -24.79 30.81
CA VAL A 106 32.79 -23.56 30.07
C VAL A 106 34.14 -23.04 30.56
N THR A 107 34.89 -22.48 29.62
CA THR A 107 36.16 -21.78 29.92
C THR A 107 35.88 -20.29 30.14
N VAL A 108 36.87 -19.51 30.55
CA VAL A 108 36.75 -18.04 30.70
C VAL A 108 36.42 -17.38 29.39
N SER A 109 36.98 -17.87 28.25
CA SER A 109 36.64 -17.40 26.91
C SER A 109 35.18 -17.71 26.55
N ASP A 110 34.67 -18.91 26.94
CA ASP A 110 33.25 -19.26 26.72
C ASP A 110 32.31 -18.37 27.53
N ILE A 111 32.67 -17.99 28.75
CA ILE A 111 31.88 -17.05 29.57
C ILE A 111 31.77 -15.68 28.88
N THR A 112 32.87 -15.21 28.29
CA THR A 112 32.88 -13.97 27.49
C THR A 112 31.96 -14.11 26.27
N ASN A 113 32.00 -15.24 25.59
CA ASN A 113 31.14 -15.51 24.44
C ASN A 113 29.65 -15.64 24.84
N ILE A 114 29.37 -16.22 26.01
CA ILE A 114 28.02 -16.24 26.60
C ILE A 114 27.53 -14.80 26.82
N ARG A 115 28.31 -13.96 27.53
CA ARG A 115 27.97 -12.54 27.72
C ARG A 115 27.72 -11.84 26.36
N ASN A 116 28.58 -12.06 25.35
CA ASN A 116 28.40 -11.52 24.02
C ASN A 116 27.10 -11.99 23.37
N ALA A 117 26.69 -13.24 23.56
CA ALA A 117 25.44 -13.76 23.03
C ALA A 117 24.21 -13.07 23.66
N PHE A 118 24.26 -12.80 24.99
CA PHE A 118 23.20 -12.02 25.66
C PHE A 118 23.17 -10.57 25.18
N GLN A 119 24.35 -9.94 25.01
CA GLN A 119 24.45 -8.58 24.48
C GLN A 119 23.92 -8.50 23.05
N ARG A 120 24.30 -9.42 22.14
CA ARG A 120 23.75 -9.52 20.79
C ARG A 120 22.22 -9.64 20.82
N LYS A 121 21.67 -10.42 21.75
CA LYS A 121 20.22 -10.57 21.87
C LYS A 121 19.51 -9.28 22.27
N LEU A 122 20.12 -8.45 23.11
CA LEU A 122 19.64 -7.10 23.42
C LEU A 122 19.65 -6.20 22.18
N LEU A 123 20.77 -6.16 21.45
CA LEU A 123 20.93 -5.38 20.22
C LEU A 123 19.91 -5.79 19.15
N ASP A 124 19.76 -7.09 18.89
CA ASP A 124 18.78 -7.64 17.93
C ASP A 124 17.36 -7.20 18.24
N LYS A 125 17.02 -7.10 19.54
CA LYS A 125 15.70 -6.65 20.02
C LYS A 125 15.57 -5.14 20.08
N GLY A 126 16.63 -4.38 19.80
CA GLY A 126 16.63 -2.92 19.75
C GLY A 126 17.01 -2.23 21.07
N PHE A 127 17.47 -2.95 22.07
CA PHE A 127 17.92 -2.39 23.37
C PHE A 127 19.40 -1.99 23.30
N VAL A 128 19.71 -1.05 22.41
CA VAL A 128 21.07 -0.67 22.00
C VAL A 128 21.90 0.00 23.10
N THR A 129 21.25 0.54 24.12
CA THR A 129 21.91 1.18 25.28
C THR A 129 21.96 0.31 26.53
N SER A 130 21.27 -0.85 26.50
CA SER A 130 21.32 -1.83 27.59
C SER A 130 22.57 -2.69 27.47
N GLN A 131 23.17 -3.04 28.61
CA GLN A 131 24.44 -3.75 28.65
C GLN A 131 24.38 -4.96 29.57
N VAL A 132 25.21 -5.97 29.27
CA VAL A 132 25.39 -7.16 30.07
C VAL A 132 26.84 -7.21 30.55
N TYR A 133 27.04 -7.31 31.88
CA TYR A 133 28.33 -7.38 32.52
C TYR A 133 28.51 -8.70 33.23
N ILE A 134 29.77 -9.13 33.41
CA ILE A 134 30.18 -10.23 34.22
C ILE A 134 30.75 -9.60 35.51
N PRO A 135 30.07 -9.66 36.67
CA PRO A 135 30.64 -9.19 37.95
C PRO A 135 31.76 -10.10 38.43
N GLU A 136 32.60 -9.61 39.33
CA GLU A 136 33.52 -10.47 40.07
C GLU A 136 32.75 -11.54 40.83
N GLN A 137 33.09 -12.81 40.64
CA GLN A 137 32.30 -13.92 41.16
C GLN A 137 33.16 -15.18 41.34
N ASN A 138 32.69 -16.09 42.24
CA ASN A 138 33.24 -17.42 42.41
C ASN A 138 32.42 -18.43 41.61
N LEU A 139 33.03 -19.08 40.64
CA LEU A 139 32.37 -20.03 39.73
C LEU A 139 32.34 -21.47 40.29
N ASN A 140 32.98 -21.73 41.46
CA ASN A 140 33.04 -23.05 42.04
C ASN A 140 31.66 -23.57 42.50
N ASP A 141 30.69 -22.66 42.73
CA ASP A 141 29.32 -23.01 43.11
C ASP A 141 28.46 -23.44 41.91
N GLY A 142 29.01 -23.30 40.70
CA GLY A 142 28.32 -23.64 39.46
C GLY A 142 27.25 -22.63 39.03
N ILE A 143 27.28 -21.43 39.60
CA ILE A 143 26.37 -20.34 39.25
C ILE A 143 27.15 -19.27 38.49
N LEU A 144 26.73 -18.98 37.25
CA LEU A 144 27.25 -17.83 36.48
C LEU A 144 26.28 -16.65 36.64
N GLN A 145 26.73 -15.60 37.33
CA GLN A 145 25.98 -14.37 37.49
C GLN A 145 26.29 -13.42 36.31
N LEU A 146 25.24 -12.92 35.66
CA LEU A 146 25.31 -11.88 34.65
C LEU A 146 24.45 -10.69 35.11
N MET A 147 25.06 -9.51 35.19
CA MET A 147 24.37 -8.27 35.55
C MET A 147 23.84 -7.59 34.30
N VAL A 148 22.55 -7.34 34.25
CA VAL A 148 21.88 -6.62 33.14
C VAL A 148 21.61 -5.18 33.59
N ILE A 149 22.23 -4.23 32.93
CA ILE A 149 22.00 -2.78 33.15
C ILE A 149 21.09 -2.28 32.04
N PRO A 150 19.80 -2.01 32.34
CA PRO A 150 18.87 -1.48 31.34
C PRO A 150 19.23 -0.04 30.99
N GLY A 151 19.38 0.25 29.70
CA GLY A 151 19.51 1.61 29.21
C GLY A 151 18.17 2.34 29.26
N ARG A 152 18.11 3.51 29.92
CA ARG A 152 16.86 4.27 30.07
C ARG A 152 16.93 5.62 29.36
N VAL A 153 15.76 6.10 28.95
CA VAL A 153 15.59 7.47 28.43
C VAL A 153 15.60 8.43 29.62
N GLU A 154 16.58 9.34 29.67
CA GLU A 154 16.63 10.40 30.67
C GLU A 154 15.74 11.57 30.25
N ASP A 155 15.87 12.03 29.01
CA ASP A 155 15.15 13.17 28.49
C ASP A 155 14.94 13.08 26.98
N ILE A 156 13.95 13.82 26.46
CA ILE A 156 13.69 13.98 25.04
C ILE A 156 13.63 15.48 24.78
N ARG A 157 14.60 16.00 24.04
CA ARG A 157 14.75 17.42 23.77
C ARG A 157 14.99 17.72 22.30
N TYR A 158 14.82 18.98 21.95
CA TYR A 158 15.22 19.48 20.63
C TYR A 158 16.67 19.95 20.64
N SER A 159 17.35 19.81 19.49
CA SER A 159 18.63 20.48 19.28
C SER A 159 18.45 21.98 19.20
N GLU A 160 19.51 22.76 19.48
CA GLU A 160 19.45 24.24 19.53
C GLU A 160 18.94 24.90 18.25
N SER A 161 19.22 24.31 17.08
CA SER A 161 18.80 24.79 15.76
C SER A 161 17.48 24.17 15.26
N SER A 162 16.79 23.39 16.10
CA SER A 162 15.59 22.66 15.71
C SER A 162 14.34 23.51 15.78
N ALA A 163 13.44 23.34 14.80
CA ALA A 163 12.05 23.69 14.98
C ALA A 163 11.39 22.79 16.05
N HIS A 164 10.38 23.30 16.75
CA HIS A 164 9.64 22.52 17.73
C HIS A 164 8.43 21.86 17.07
N GLY A 165 8.34 20.54 17.16
CA GLY A 165 7.25 19.74 16.61
C GLY A 165 6.59 18.85 17.69
N PRO A 166 5.42 18.26 17.41
CA PRO A 166 4.66 17.48 18.39
C PRO A 166 5.21 16.05 18.55
N TRP A 167 6.43 15.88 19.09
CA TRP A 167 7.01 14.55 19.27
C TRP A 167 6.18 13.65 20.22
N ARG A 168 5.42 14.25 21.14
CA ARG A 168 4.60 13.53 22.15
C ARG A 168 3.51 12.66 21.54
N THR A 169 2.98 13.04 20.38
CA THR A 169 1.97 12.24 19.66
C THR A 169 2.59 11.14 18.80
N ALA A 170 3.86 11.31 18.40
CA ALA A 170 4.54 10.38 17.51
C ALA A 170 5.39 9.34 18.24
N LEU A 171 6.22 9.76 19.22
CA LEU A 171 7.09 8.87 19.96
C LEU A 171 6.28 8.04 20.98
N VAL A 172 6.60 6.75 21.05
CA VAL A 172 6.04 5.82 22.05
C VAL A 172 6.76 5.97 23.38
N VAL A 173 8.09 6.17 23.32
CA VAL A 173 8.97 6.25 24.50
C VAL A 173 8.80 7.55 25.27
N ARG A 174 8.96 7.49 26.59
CA ARG A 174 8.91 8.61 27.53
C ARG A 174 10.18 8.63 28.39
N PRO A 175 10.54 9.78 29.02
CA PRO A 175 11.57 9.79 30.05
C PRO A 175 11.25 8.78 31.15
N GLY A 176 12.26 8.00 31.54
CA GLY A 176 12.15 6.89 32.50
C GLY A 176 11.99 5.51 31.86
N ASP A 177 11.49 5.41 30.64
CA ASP A 177 11.31 4.14 29.93
C ASP A 177 12.65 3.48 29.57
N ILE A 178 12.65 2.16 29.41
CA ILE A 178 13.78 1.44 28.83
C ILE A 178 13.88 1.82 27.36
N LEU A 179 15.05 2.28 26.93
CA LEU A 179 15.28 2.72 25.57
C LEU A 179 15.25 1.55 24.61
N ASN A 180 14.30 1.57 23.69
CA ASN A 180 14.27 0.68 22.53
C ASN A 180 14.30 1.50 21.25
N ILE A 181 15.35 1.29 20.44
CA ILE A 181 15.54 2.03 19.19
C ILE A 181 14.39 1.80 18.19
N ARG A 182 13.73 0.63 18.23
CA ARG A 182 12.61 0.31 17.33
C ARG A 182 11.35 1.14 17.64
N ASP A 183 11.12 1.47 18.90
CA ASP A 183 10.03 2.37 19.29
C ASP A 183 10.35 3.83 18.91
N ILE A 184 11.61 4.22 18.95
CA ILE A 184 12.07 5.54 18.48
C ILE A 184 11.93 5.63 16.95
N GLU A 185 12.38 4.61 16.20
CA GLU A 185 12.22 4.54 14.74
C GLU A 185 10.74 4.61 14.33
N GLN A 186 9.84 3.98 15.08
CA GLN A 186 8.41 4.06 14.85
C GLN A 186 7.90 5.50 15.00
N GLY A 187 8.32 6.19 16.04
CA GLY A 187 7.96 7.59 16.24
C GLY A 187 8.53 8.53 15.19
N LEU A 188 9.80 8.34 14.79
CA LEU A 188 10.41 9.09 13.70
C LEU A 188 9.69 8.88 12.38
N GLU A 189 9.25 7.65 12.08
CA GLU A 189 8.44 7.35 10.90
C GLU A 189 7.11 8.11 10.92
N GLN A 190 6.43 8.17 12.09
CA GLN A 190 5.20 8.94 12.24
C GLN A 190 5.44 10.45 12.03
N MET A 191 6.56 10.98 12.52
CA MET A 191 6.92 12.38 12.30
C MET A 191 7.30 12.67 10.84
N LYS A 192 8.03 11.76 10.16
CA LYS A 192 8.40 11.89 8.75
C LYS A 192 7.24 11.69 7.78
N ARG A 193 6.10 11.17 8.24
CA ARG A 193 4.87 11.05 7.42
C ARG A 193 4.36 12.42 6.97
N VAL A 194 4.63 13.44 7.73
CA VAL A 194 4.34 14.84 7.40
C VAL A 194 5.39 15.34 6.41
N SER A 195 5.00 15.58 5.16
CA SER A 195 5.93 15.93 4.07
C SER A 195 6.63 17.27 4.27
N SER A 196 6.02 18.17 5.05
CA SER A 196 6.57 19.50 5.35
C SER A 196 7.63 19.49 6.47
N GLN A 197 8.06 18.31 6.94
CA GLN A 197 9.13 18.24 7.93
C GLN A 197 10.12 17.12 7.64
N SER A 198 11.38 17.42 7.89
CA SER A 198 12.46 16.42 7.95
C SER A 198 12.89 16.26 9.39
N VAL A 199 12.97 15.01 9.88
CA VAL A 199 13.29 14.72 11.27
C VAL A 199 14.47 13.77 11.33
N THR A 200 15.47 14.16 12.11
CA THR A 200 16.61 13.32 12.48
C THR A 200 16.74 13.26 13.99
N MET A 201 17.42 12.25 14.51
CA MET A 201 17.68 12.14 15.93
C MET A 201 19.09 11.71 16.22
N LYS A 202 19.58 12.08 17.42
CA LYS A 202 20.85 11.62 18.00
C LYS A 202 20.57 11.07 19.39
N LEU A 203 21.29 10.01 19.75
CA LEU A 203 21.37 9.51 21.12
C LEU A 203 22.61 10.10 21.78
N LEU A 204 22.41 10.84 22.85
CA LEU A 204 23.49 11.42 23.66
C LEU A 204 23.55 10.71 25.01
N PRO A 205 24.73 10.59 25.63
CA PRO A 205 24.84 10.12 27.00
C PRO A 205 24.02 11.00 27.95
N GLY A 206 23.31 10.39 28.89
CA GLY A 206 22.64 11.09 29.98
C GLY A 206 23.63 11.42 31.11
N LYS A 207 23.13 12.10 32.14
CA LYS A 207 23.91 12.47 33.34
C LYS A 207 24.13 11.27 34.26
N ALA A 208 23.14 10.40 34.39
CA ALA A 208 23.23 9.20 35.20
C ALA A 208 23.75 8.01 34.38
N ILE A 209 24.45 7.09 35.04
CA ILE A 209 24.95 5.85 34.41
C ILE A 209 23.77 5.05 33.86
N GLY A 210 23.88 4.54 32.62
CA GLY A 210 22.82 3.77 31.98
C GLY A 210 21.68 4.61 31.43
N THR A 211 21.81 5.96 31.40
CA THR A 211 20.78 6.82 30.81
C THR A 211 21.24 7.44 29.49
N SER A 212 20.26 7.80 28.66
CA SER A 212 20.48 8.45 27.37
C SER A 212 19.46 9.55 27.12
N VAL A 213 19.89 10.62 26.47
CA VAL A 213 19.04 11.71 26.01
C VAL A 213 18.76 11.55 24.51
N ILE A 214 17.49 11.63 24.14
CA ILE A 214 17.05 11.64 22.73
C ILE A 214 17.00 13.09 22.28
N GLU A 215 17.92 13.47 21.38
CA GLU A 215 17.94 14.80 20.81
C GLU A 215 17.34 14.77 19.40
N LEU A 216 16.25 15.51 19.20
CA LEU A 216 15.51 15.63 17.94
C LEU A 216 15.96 16.88 17.19
N SER A 217 16.23 16.75 15.90
CA SER A 217 16.46 17.86 15.00
C SER A 217 15.40 17.86 13.92
N ILE A 218 14.54 18.88 13.93
CA ILE A 218 13.41 19.04 13.01
C ILE A 218 13.71 20.23 12.11
N LYS A 219 13.72 20.00 10.81
CA LYS A 219 13.73 21.06 9.79
C LYS A 219 12.32 21.12 9.21
N GLN A 220 11.67 22.29 9.31
CA GLN A 220 10.31 22.49 8.86
C GLN A 220 10.30 23.28 7.55
N GLU A 221 9.48 22.82 6.62
CA GLU A 221 9.18 23.47 5.35
C GLU A 221 7.76 24.03 5.36
N LYS A 222 7.27 24.53 4.23
CA LYS A 222 5.92 25.07 4.12
C LYS A 222 4.89 23.97 4.41
N PRO A 223 3.93 24.19 5.32
CA PRO A 223 2.95 23.17 5.70
C PRO A 223 1.84 22.96 4.66
N VAL A 224 1.81 23.77 3.61
CA VAL A 224 0.84 23.67 2.51
C VAL A 224 1.58 23.38 1.23
N TYR A 225 1.17 22.31 0.57
CA TYR A 225 1.70 21.89 -0.71
C TYR A 225 0.60 21.24 -1.55
N GLY A 226 0.81 21.12 -2.83
CA GLY A 226 -0.21 20.56 -3.69
C GLY A 226 0.29 20.20 -5.08
N SER A 227 -0.65 19.75 -5.90
CA SER A 227 -0.41 19.46 -7.31
C SER A 227 -1.63 19.72 -8.18
N ILE A 228 -1.35 20.09 -9.41
CA ILE A 228 -2.33 20.15 -10.49
C ILE A 228 -1.88 19.13 -11.52
N SER A 229 -2.81 18.35 -12.10
CA SER A 229 -2.47 17.42 -13.18
C SER A 229 -3.58 17.30 -14.20
N ILE A 230 -3.19 16.94 -15.41
CA ILE A 230 -4.06 16.59 -16.53
C ILE A 230 -3.64 15.21 -17.02
N ASP A 231 -4.61 14.34 -17.27
CA ASP A 231 -4.39 13.00 -17.79
C ASP A 231 -5.53 12.58 -18.74
N ASN A 232 -5.33 11.48 -19.46
CA ASN A 232 -6.34 10.88 -20.34
C ASN A 232 -6.88 9.55 -19.78
N SER A 233 -7.09 9.46 -18.47
CA SER A 233 -7.55 8.23 -17.81
C SER A 233 -9.07 8.06 -17.75
N GLY A 234 -9.85 9.02 -18.27
CA GLY A 234 -11.30 8.95 -18.31
C GLY A 234 -11.82 8.07 -19.45
N LEU A 235 -13.14 7.83 -19.48
CA LEU A 235 -13.83 7.05 -20.50
C LEU A 235 -14.39 7.97 -21.60
N GLU A 236 -14.53 7.46 -22.82
CA GLU A 236 -15.15 8.19 -23.95
C GLU A 236 -16.58 8.65 -23.60
N SER A 237 -17.32 7.80 -22.86
CA SER A 237 -18.71 8.06 -22.46
C SER A 237 -18.85 9.17 -21.40
N THR A 238 -17.82 9.44 -20.60
CA THR A 238 -17.89 10.40 -19.47
C THR A 238 -16.81 11.48 -19.50
N GLY A 239 -15.96 11.49 -20.53
CA GLY A 239 -14.87 12.44 -20.73
C GLY A 239 -13.50 11.83 -20.55
N ILE A 240 -12.71 11.78 -21.63
CA ILE A 240 -11.37 11.15 -21.67
C ILE A 240 -10.37 11.95 -20.85
N TYR A 241 -10.33 13.27 -21.03
CA TYR A 241 -9.36 14.14 -20.38
C TYR A 241 -9.84 14.54 -19.00
N GLN A 242 -9.03 14.23 -17.99
CA GLN A 242 -9.33 14.51 -16.59
C GLN A 242 -8.35 15.56 -16.05
N GLY A 243 -8.89 16.56 -15.37
CA GLY A 243 -8.12 17.50 -14.57
C GLY A 243 -8.21 17.14 -13.10
N SER A 244 -7.11 17.28 -12.37
CA SER A 244 -7.07 17.04 -10.92
C SER A 244 -6.31 18.15 -10.23
N PHE A 245 -6.84 18.58 -9.07
CA PHE A 245 -6.20 19.49 -8.14
C PHE A 245 -6.16 18.83 -6.77
N THR A 246 -4.98 18.72 -6.18
CA THR A 246 -4.81 18.18 -4.83
C THR A 246 -4.03 19.18 -3.99
N THR A 247 -4.49 19.43 -2.77
CA THR A 247 -3.75 20.23 -1.78
C THR A 247 -3.74 19.51 -0.45
N SER A 248 -2.62 19.61 0.24
CA SER A 248 -2.39 19.01 1.54
C SER A 248 -1.96 20.08 2.54
N PHE A 249 -2.47 19.95 3.76
CA PHE A 249 -2.19 20.80 4.89
C PHE A 249 -1.63 19.92 6.00
N ASP A 250 -0.38 20.14 6.32
CA ASP A 250 0.30 19.44 7.39
C ASP A 250 0.16 20.16 8.72
N GLN A 251 0.18 19.41 9.82
CA GLN A 251 0.17 19.93 11.19
C GLN A 251 -1.07 20.80 11.52
N VAL A 252 -2.24 20.44 10.98
CA VAL A 252 -3.49 21.20 11.21
C VAL A 252 -3.80 21.33 12.70
N PHE A 253 -3.65 20.24 13.46
CA PHE A 253 -3.81 20.20 14.91
C PHE A 253 -2.48 20.04 15.66
N ARG A 254 -1.35 20.22 15.00
CA ARG A 254 0.00 20.04 15.58
C ARG A 254 0.20 18.66 16.20
N ALA A 255 -0.31 17.63 15.54
CA ALA A 255 -0.28 16.24 15.99
C ALA A 255 0.43 15.29 15.00
N ASN A 256 1.32 15.81 14.14
CA ASN A 256 1.89 15.13 12.98
C ASN A 256 0.80 14.65 12.00
N ASP A 257 -0.28 15.39 11.94
CA ASP A 257 -1.46 15.14 11.16
C ASP A 257 -1.37 15.79 9.78
N THR A 258 -2.08 15.20 8.82
CA THR A 258 -2.18 15.71 7.44
C THR A 258 -3.63 15.69 7.01
N PHE A 259 -4.11 16.83 6.52
CA PHE A 259 -5.40 16.96 5.85
C PHE A 259 -5.16 17.14 4.34
N THR A 260 -5.78 16.32 3.52
CA THR A 260 -5.68 16.38 2.05
C THR A 260 -7.04 16.56 1.44
N MET A 261 -7.17 17.53 0.55
CA MET A 261 -8.33 17.75 -0.32
C MET A 261 -7.95 17.49 -1.77
N SER A 262 -8.78 16.74 -2.48
CA SER A 262 -8.60 16.51 -3.93
C SER A 262 -9.91 16.81 -4.66
N LEU A 263 -9.79 17.49 -5.79
CA LEU A 263 -10.86 17.77 -6.73
C LEU A 263 -10.46 17.22 -8.10
N SER A 264 -11.36 16.55 -8.78
CA SER A 264 -11.12 16.10 -10.16
C SER A 264 -12.37 16.22 -11.00
N GLY A 265 -12.18 16.32 -12.32
CA GLY A 265 -13.30 16.39 -13.24
C GLY A 265 -12.86 16.32 -14.70
N ASP A 266 -13.85 16.08 -15.53
CA ASP A 266 -13.68 16.08 -16.97
C ASP A 266 -13.37 17.48 -17.52
N LEU A 267 -12.42 17.54 -18.44
CA LEU A 267 -11.97 18.76 -19.13
C LEU A 267 -12.47 18.84 -20.59
N SER A 268 -13.26 17.88 -21.06
CA SER A 268 -13.68 17.80 -22.47
C SER A 268 -14.63 18.90 -22.92
N GLY A 269 -15.12 19.75 -22.02
CA GLY A 269 -16.01 20.86 -22.34
C GLY A 269 -17.43 20.47 -22.76
N SER A 270 -17.78 19.18 -22.73
CA SER A 270 -19.09 18.63 -23.14
C SER A 270 -20.09 18.57 -21.98
N GLY A 271 -20.09 19.57 -21.10
CA GLY A 271 -20.77 19.54 -19.80
C GLY A 271 -22.28 19.29 -19.79
N SER A 272 -22.96 19.43 -20.94
CA SER A 272 -24.39 19.07 -21.08
C SER A 272 -24.61 17.62 -21.55
N ILE A 273 -23.62 17.02 -22.21
CA ILE A 273 -23.75 15.69 -22.82
C ILE A 273 -23.10 14.61 -21.94
N LYS A 274 -21.94 14.91 -21.40
CA LYS A 274 -21.17 13.97 -20.57
C LYS A 274 -20.25 14.73 -19.60
N GLY A 275 -19.85 14.05 -18.55
CA GLY A 275 -18.88 14.61 -17.62
C GLY A 275 -18.73 13.80 -16.33
N THR A 276 -17.62 14.05 -15.67
CA THR A 276 -17.32 13.52 -14.33
C THR A 276 -16.90 14.64 -13.40
N ARG A 277 -17.23 14.52 -12.12
CA ARG A 277 -16.68 15.39 -11.05
C ARG A 277 -16.55 14.57 -9.79
N ALA A 278 -15.42 14.70 -9.12
CA ALA A 278 -15.20 14.09 -7.82
C ALA A 278 -14.51 15.05 -6.86
N ALA A 279 -14.84 14.90 -5.58
CA ALA A 279 -14.18 15.60 -4.48
C ALA A 279 -13.88 14.57 -3.39
N SER A 280 -12.69 14.63 -2.80
CA SER A 280 -12.33 13.80 -1.66
C SER A 280 -11.61 14.61 -0.61
N LEU A 281 -11.85 14.24 0.65
CA LEU A 281 -11.19 14.74 1.84
C LEU A 281 -10.59 13.55 2.55
N ASN A 282 -9.34 13.68 2.98
CA ASN A 282 -8.64 12.64 3.72
C ASN A 282 -7.89 13.27 4.88
N TYR A 283 -8.09 12.74 6.09
CA TYR A 283 -7.41 13.19 7.29
C TYR A 283 -6.71 12.02 7.95
N ILE A 284 -5.41 12.17 8.21
CA ILE A 284 -4.56 11.16 8.83
C ILE A 284 -3.93 11.75 10.08
N ILE A 285 -4.04 11.03 11.20
CA ILE A 285 -3.45 11.40 12.48
C ILE A 285 -2.74 10.21 13.09
N PRO A 286 -1.41 10.27 13.31
CA PRO A 286 -0.66 9.26 14.02
C PRO A 286 -0.71 9.46 15.54
N HIS A 287 -0.63 8.34 16.29
CA HIS A 287 -0.44 8.34 17.72
C HIS A 287 0.43 7.14 18.14
N GLY A 288 1.74 7.37 18.29
CA GLY A 288 2.68 6.30 18.63
C GLY A 288 2.70 5.16 17.60
N LYS A 289 2.22 3.98 17.98
CA LYS A 289 2.09 2.80 17.11
C LYS A 289 0.81 2.80 16.27
N ASP A 290 -0.10 3.71 16.57
CA ASP A 290 -1.42 3.81 15.95
C ASP A 290 -1.43 4.88 14.86
N THR A 291 -2.24 4.66 13.83
CA THR A 291 -2.56 5.65 12.80
C THR A 291 -4.05 5.57 12.51
N PHE A 292 -4.74 6.69 12.65
CA PHE A 292 -6.15 6.83 12.31
C PHE A 292 -6.27 7.57 10.98
N SER A 293 -7.16 7.09 10.11
CA SER A 293 -7.44 7.73 8.83
C SER A 293 -8.94 7.85 8.65
N PHE A 294 -9.40 9.03 8.22
CA PHE A 294 -10.78 9.32 7.90
C PHE A 294 -10.84 9.84 6.47
N SER A 295 -11.69 9.21 5.66
CA SER A 295 -11.86 9.59 4.26
C SER A 295 -13.33 9.85 3.97
N PHE A 296 -13.59 10.91 3.24
CA PHE A 296 -14.87 11.23 2.63
C PHE A 296 -14.67 11.43 1.15
N SER A 297 -15.45 10.80 0.31
CA SER A 297 -15.43 11.02 -1.13
C SER A 297 -16.84 11.15 -1.68
N LYS A 298 -17.00 12.05 -2.64
CA LYS A 298 -18.23 12.24 -3.39
C LYS A 298 -17.91 12.36 -4.85
N SER A 299 -18.54 11.56 -5.69
CA SER A 299 -18.39 11.61 -7.13
C SER A 299 -19.75 11.66 -7.81
N ARG A 300 -19.75 12.21 -8.99
CA ARG A 300 -20.88 12.19 -9.91
C ARG A 300 -20.38 12.07 -11.33
N TYR A 301 -21.16 11.42 -12.14
CA TYR A 301 -20.96 11.33 -13.59
C TYR A 301 -22.30 11.42 -14.30
N HIS A 302 -22.27 11.81 -15.56
CA HIS A 302 -23.42 11.76 -16.45
C HIS A 302 -22.97 11.49 -17.87
N GLN A 303 -23.83 10.85 -18.64
CA GLN A 303 -23.66 10.59 -20.06
C GLN A 303 -25.02 10.62 -20.78
N MET A 304 -25.04 11.14 -21.98
CA MET A 304 -26.20 11.04 -22.86
C MET A 304 -26.15 9.71 -23.60
N ILE A 305 -27.22 8.95 -23.51
CA ILE A 305 -27.41 7.70 -24.24
C ILE A 305 -28.32 7.97 -25.40
N GLN A 306 -27.78 7.77 -26.61
CA GLN A 306 -28.56 7.86 -27.84
C GLN A 306 -29.48 6.64 -27.94
N SER A 307 -30.76 6.89 -28.09
CA SER A 307 -31.78 5.87 -28.18
C SER A 307 -32.90 6.32 -29.15
N ASN A 308 -33.56 5.36 -29.77
CA ASN A 308 -34.71 5.63 -30.63
C ASN A 308 -35.98 5.27 -29.90
N PRO A 309 -36.99 6.17 -29.70
CA PRO A 309 -37.13 7.46 -30.39
C PRO A 309 -36.48 8.67 -29.67
N TYR A 310 -36.04 8.57 -28.41
CA TYR A 310 -35.55 9.73 -27.66
C TYR A 310 -34.25 9.43 -26.94
N ASP A 311 -33.32 10.38 -27.01
CA ASP A 311 -32.11 10.38 -26.22
C ASP A 311 -32.45 10.62 -24.73
N PHE A 312 -31.69 10.03 -23.83
CA PHE A 312 -31.83 10.28 -22.40
C PHE A 312 -30.49 10.41 -21.71
N THR A 313 -30.46 11.22 -20.65
CA THR A 313 -29.29 11.36 -19.81
C THR A 313 -29.32 10.34 -18.69
N TYR A 314 -28.28 9.52 -18.62
CA TYR A 314 -28.05 8.63 -17.49
C TYR A 314 -26.97 9.22 -16.59
N SER A 315 -27.24 9.26 -15.27
CA SER A 315 -26.27 9.82 -14.32
C SER A 315 -26.22 9.03 -13.02
N GLY A 316 -25.11 9.18 -12.29
CA GLY A 316 -24.92 8.59 -10.99
C GLY A 316 -24.21 9.50 -10.01
N LYS A 317 -24.52 9.30 -8.74
CA LYS A 317 -23.86 9.94 -7.61
C LYS A 317 -23.41 8.86 -6.63
N SER A 318 -22.17 8.94 -6.17
CA SER A 318 -21.63 8.06 -5.14
C SER A 318 -21.06 8.90 -4.00
N THR A 319 -21.34 8.48 -2.77
CA THR A 319 -20.75 9.07 -1.57
C THR A 319 -20.19 7.93 -0.73
N THR A 320 -18.92 8.02 -0.35
CA THR A 320 -18.24 7.01 0.48
C THR A 320 -17.63 7.69 1.70
N ILE A 321 -17.84 7.10 2.87
CA ILE A 321 -17.20 7.48 4.14
C ILE A 321 -16.44 6.26 4.63
N LYS A 322 -15.17 6.43 4.96
CA LYS A 322 -14.32 5.35 5.48
C LYS A 322 -13.55 5.84 6.71
N ALA A 323 -13.53 5.03 7.75
CA ALA A 323 -12.66 5.18 8.90
C ALA A 323 -11.77 3.96 9.00
N LYS A 324 -10.47 4.17 9.26
CA LYS A 324 -9.47 3.11 9.36
C LYS A 324 -8.56 3.36 10.55
N TRP A 325 -8.32 2.33 11.34
CA TRP A 325 -7.30 2.26 12.38
C TRP A 325 -6.24 1.25 11.98
N ASN A 326 -4.97 1.65 12.02
CA ASN A 326 -3.82 0.79 11.79
C ASN A 326 -2.94 0.79 13.04
N HIS A 327 -2.50 -0.39 13.48
CA HIS A 327 -1.64 -0.57 14.64
C HIS A 327 -0.40 -1.39 14.29
N VAL A 328 0.79 -0.84 14.56
CA VAL A 328 2.07 -1.54 14.40
C VAL A 328 2.37 -2.32 15.69
N TRP A 329 2.14 -3.65 15.68
CA TRP A 329 2.38 -4.47 16.88
C TRP A 329 3.82 -4.97 17.01
N SER A 330 4.57 -5.02 15.88
CA SER A 330 5.94 -5.51 15.87
C SER A 330 6.79 -4.77 14.86
N ARG A 331 7.93 -4.30 15.32
CA ARG A 331 8.96 -3.69 14.49
C ARG A 331 10.32 -4.27 14.85
N THR A 332 11.07 -4.71 13.85
CA THR A 332 12.47 -5.12 13.93
C THR A 332 13.27 -4.32 12.91
N GLN A 333 14.58 -4.50 12.86
CA GLN A 333 15.41 -3.87 11.83
C GLN A 333 14.98 -4.23 10.40
N ARG A 334 14.45 -5.44 10.19
CA ARG A 334 14.14 -5.98 8.86
C ARG A 334 12.65 -6.13 8.56
N GLU A 335 11.78 -5.97 9.56
CA GLU A 335 10.35 -6.20 9.39
C GLU A 335 9.53 -5.21 10.21
N LYS A 336 8.40 -4.78 9.62
CA LYS A 336 7.34 -4.04 10.28
C LYS A 336 6.02 -4.76 10.05
N ARG A 337 5.36 -5.20 11.14
CA ARG A 337 4.07 -5.90 11.11
C ARG A 337 2.99 -5.04 11.71
N ALA A 338 1.88 -4.93 11.01
CA ALA A 338 0.74 -4.16 11.46
C ALA A 338 -0.57 -4.90 11.16
N PHE A 339 -1.60 -4.60 11.95
CA PHE A 339 -2.97 -4.92 11.58
C PHE A 339 -3.74 -3.62 11.34
N ASP A 340 -4.80 -3.72 10.57
CA ASP A 340 -5.74 -2.63 10.35
C ASP A 340 -7.18 -3.11 10.46
N ILE A 341 -8.04 -2.23 10.94
CA ILE A 341 -9.49 -2.39 10.96
C ILE A 341 -10.07 -1.18 10.25
N SER A 342 -10.98 -1.41 9.32
CA SER A 342 -11.69 -0.31 8.68
C SER A 342 -13.19 -0.58 8.57
N ILE A 343 -13.96 0.50 8.56
CA ILE A 343 -15.37 0.52 8.25
C ILE A 343 -15.60 1.50 7.10
N SER A 344 -16.41 1.08 6.13
CA SER A 344 -16.74 1.91 4.97
C SER A 344 -18.23 1.86 4.71
N THR A 345 -18.84 3.04 4.56
CA THR A 345 -20.24 3.17 4.12
C THR A 345 -20.28 3.80 2.74
N ARG A 346 -21.13 3.28 1.87
CA ARG A 346 -21.29 3.77 0.50
C ARG A 346 -22.76 3.98 0.19
N HIS A 347 -23.08 5.13 -0.41
CA HIS A 347 -24.40 5.48 -0.90
C HIS A 347 -24.31 5.81 -2.38
N ASN A 348 -24.96 5.04 -3.22
CA ASN A 348 -25.02 5.21 -4.67
C ASN A 348 -26.45 5.50 -5.09
N HIS A 349 -26.63 6.51 -5.94
CA HIS A 349 -27.90 6.90 -6.53
C HIS A 349 -27.77 6.93 -8.05
N ARG A 350 -28.78 6.49 -8.76
CA ARG A 350 -28.83 6.44 -10.22
C ARG A 350 -30.03 7.22 -10.72
N PHE A 351 -29.89 7.89 -11.85
CA PHE A 351 -30.90 8.76 -12.42
C PHE A 351 -31.02 8.55 -13.91
N VAL A 352 -32.24 8.70 -14.44
CA VAL A 352 -32.54 8.85 -15.86
C VAL A 352 -33.28 10.18 -16.02
N ASN A 353 -32.77 11.09 -16.83
CA ASN A 353 -33.32 12.46 -17.03
C ASN A 353 -33.62 13.13 -15.69
N ASP A 354 -32.65 13.11 -14.75
CA ASP A 354 -32.75 13.65 -13.38
C ASP A 354 -33.78 12.97 -12.46
N THR A 355 -34.53 11.97 -12.94
CA THR A 355 -35.42 11.16 -12.12
C THR A 355 -34.65 10.00 -11.50
N GLU A 356 -34.67 9.89 -10.16
CA GLU A 356 -33.98 8.80 -9.47
C GLU A 356 -34.64 7.45 -9.76
N ILE A 357 -33.82 6.41 -9.93
CA ILE A 357 -34.23 5.02 -10.09
C ILE A 357 -34.10 4.33 -8.72
N PRO A 358 -35.15 4.27 -7.88
CA PRO A 358 -35.03 3.79 -6.50
C PRO A 358 -34.52 2.35 -6.39
N VAL A 359 -34.86 1.48 -7.35
CA VAL A 359 -34.43 0.07 -7.38
C VAL A 359 -32.94 -0.10 -7.65
N GLN A 360 -32.26 0.96 -8.13
CA GLN A 360 -30.81 1.00 -8.35
C GLN A 360 -30.06 1.80 -7.27
N ALA A 361 -30.79 2.41 -6.33
CA ALA A 361 -30.17 3.01 -5.17
C ALA A 361 -29.56 1.93 -4.29
N LEU A 362 -28.28 2.11 -3.91
CA LEU A 362 -27.54 1.13 -3.16
C LEU A 362 -26.90 1.78 -1.94
N ARG A 363 -27.23 1.27 -0.75
CA ARG A 363 -26.58 1.66 0.51
C ARG A 363 -25.92 0.44 1.11
N THR A 364 -24.59 0.43 1.16
CA THR A 364 -23.82 -0.69 1.69
C THR A 364 -22.88 -0.22 2.79
N THR A 365 -22.64 -1.11 3.74
CA THR A 365 -21.59 -0.93 4.75
C THR A 365 -20.77 -2.19 4.83
N SER A 366 -19.46 -2.06 4.84
CA SER A 366 -18.53 -3.15 5.02
C SER A 366 -17.54 -2.87 6.13
N MET A 367 -17.11 -3.93 6.79
CA MET A 367 -15.97 -3.93 7.68
C MET A 367 -14.85 -4.76 7.07
N GLU A 368 -13.61 -4.39 7.38
CA GLU A 368 -12.43 -5.10 6.93
C GLU A 368 -11.43 -5.19 8.07
N PHE A 369 -10.86 -6.37 8.26
CA PHE A 369 -9.69 -6.62 9.10
C PHE A 369 -8.54 -7.05 8.22
N GLY A 370 -7.36 -6.44 8.37
CA GLY A 370 -6.18 -6.75 7.59
C GLY A 370 -4.95 -6.96 8.45
N VAL A 371 -4.07 -7.84 8.01
CA VAL A 371 -2.73 -8.05 8.58
C VAL A 371 -1.72 -7.78 7.49
N SER A 372 -0.73 -6.96 7.79
CA SER A 372 0.32 -6.58 6.84
C SER A 372 1.72 -6.80 7.41
N ASN A 373 2.64 -7.11 6.51
CA ASN A 373 4.06 -7.24 6.81
C ASN A 373 4.87 -6.50 5.73
N ARG A 374 5.74 -5.60 6.16
CA ARG A 374 6.77 -5.00 5.32
C ARG A 374 8.11 -5.59 5.71
N LYS A 375 8.80 -6.23 4.77
CA LYS A 375 10.08 -6.89 4.98
C LYS A 375 11.14 -6.30 4.06
N TYR A 376 12.31 -6.00 4.63
CA TYR A 376 13.49 -5.54 3.91
C TYR A 376 14.44 -6.73 3.70
N ILE A 377 14.75 -7.05 2.44
CA ILE A 377 15.57 -8.20 2.03
C ILE A 377 16.75 -7.66 1.23
N GLY A 378 17.88 -7.39 1.92
CA GLY A 378 18.95 -6.62 1.32
C GLY A 378 18.45 -5.23 0.95
N ASN A 379 18.59 -4.84 -0.31
CA ASN A 379 18.06 -3.59 -0.86
C ASN A 379 16.62 -3.69 -1.39
N ALA A 380 16.01 -4.89 -1.35
CA ALA A 380 14.64 -5.08 -1.80
C ALA A 380 13.64 -4.85 -0.65
N THR A 381 12.45 -4.39 -1.02
CA THR A 381 11.30 -4.26 -0.11
C THR A 381 10.18 -5.17 -0.59
N LEU A 382 9.64 -5.97 0.33
CA LEU A 382 8.45 -6.79 0.14
C LEU A 382 7.37 -6.30 1.12
N TYR A 383 6.26 -5.84 0.59
CA TYR A 383 5.04 -5.59 1.35
C TYR A 383 4.02 -6.68 1.03
N SER A 384 3.39 -7.24 2.04
CA SER A 384 2.30 -8.19 1.89
C SER A 384 1.17 -7.85 2.85
N ARG A 385 -0.07 -7.96 2.40
CA ARG A 385 -1.26 -7.76 3.20
C ARG A 385 -2.30 -8.83 2.87
N LEU A 386 -2.88 -9.42 3.89
CA LEU A 386 -4.06 -10.28 3.80
C LEU A 386 -5.19 -9.59 4.56
N GLY A 387 -6.30 -9.36 3.88
CA GLY A 387 -7.51 -8.75 4.42
C GLY A 387 -8.69 -9.71 4.39
N PHE A 388 -9.59 -9.57 5.33
CA PHE A 388 -10.89 -10.19 5.34
C PHE A 388 -11.94 -9.10 5.46
N GLN A 389 -12.79 -9.00 4.43
CA GLN A 389 -13.85 -8.00 4.34
C GLN A 389 -15.20 -8.68 4.37
N TRP A 390 -16.17 -8.06 5.08
CA TRP A 390 -17.54 -8.54 5.13
C TRP A 390 -18.53 -7.38 5.15
N GLY A 391 -19.67 -7.60 4.48
CA GLY A 391 -20.78 -6.66 4.46
C GLY A 391 -21.65 -6.78 5.71
N ILE A 392 -22.01 -5.65 6.31
CA ILE A 392 -22.82 -5.57 7.53
C ILE A 392 -24.10 -4.75 7.33
N GLY A 393 -25.09 -4.99 8.20
CA GLY A 393 -26.40 -4.32 8.20
C GLY A 393 -26.48 -3.07 9.07
N ALA A 394 -25.38 -2.36 9.30
CA ALA A 394 -25.29 -1.20 10.18
C ALA A 394 -25.07 0.11 9.39
N PHE A 395 -25.11 1.25 10.08
CA PHE A 395 -24.81 2.59 9.52
C PHE A 395 -25.63 2.94 8.27
N GLY A 396 -26.93 2.61 8.28
CA GLY A 396 -27.86 2.93 7.20
C GLY A 396 -27.77 2.00 5.98
N ALA A 397 -27.03 0.88 6.08
CA ALA A 397 -27.02 -0.13 5.02
C ALA A 397 -28.42 -0.68 4.80
N GLN A 398 -28.80 -0.84 3.52
CA GLN A 398 -30.12 -1.36 3.15
C GLN A 398 -30.31 -2.80 3.64
N PRO A 399 -31.56 -3.21 3.91
CA PRO A 399 -31.88 -4.60 4.20
C PRO A 399 -31.45 -5.53 3.07
N GLU A 400 -31.16 -6.79 3.39
CA GLU A 400 -30.87 -7.82 2.41
C GLU A 400 -32.13 -8.22 1.65
N HIS A 401 -32.08 -8.20 0.32
CA HIS A 401 -33.16 -8.71 -0.54
C HIS A 401 -33.05 -10.24 -0.66
N THR A 402 -33.45 -10.97 0.40
CA THR A 402 -33.24 -12.43 0.52
C THR A 402 -33.81 -13.22 -0.64
N ALA A 403 -35.00 -12.85 -1.16
CA ALA A 403 -35.60 -13.50 -2.33
C ALA A 403 -34.75 -13.33 -3.60
N SER A 404 -34.21 -12.13 -3.85
CA SER A 404 -33.31 -11.89 -4.99
C SER A 404 -32.00 -12.66 -4.85
N VAL A 405 -31.42 -12.69 -3.65
CA VAL A 405 -30.18 -13.43 -3.36
C VAL A 405 -30.41 -14.94 -3.53
N ALA A 406 -31.54 -15.47 -3.07
CA ALA A 406 -31.92 -16.88 -3.27
C ALA A 406 -32.01 -17.26 -4.76
N MET A 407 -32.41 -16.33 -5.61
CA MET A 407 -32.44 -16.48 -7.08
C MET A 407 -31.08 -16.18 -7.77
N GLY A 408 -30.01 -16.01 -7.01
CA GLY A 408 -28.67 -15.73 -7.55
C GLY A 408 -28.36 -14.24 -7.80
N GLY A 409 -29.19 -13.34 -7.29
CA GLY A 409 -28.94 -11.90 -7.29
C GLY A 409 -27.78 -11.49 -6.39
N PRO A 410 -27.29 -10.23 -6.51
CA PRO A 410 -26.17 -9.75 -5.72
C PRO A 410 -26.54 -9.54 -4.25
N THR A 411 -25.57 -9.79 -3.36
CA THR A 411 -25.69 -9.57 -1.91
C THR A 411 -24.76 -8.47 -1.44
N SER A 412 -25.21 -7.68 -0.46
CA SER A 412 -24.36 -6.80 0.33
C SER A 412 -23.83 -7.46 1.61
N ARG A 413 -24.18 -8.73 1.88
CA ARG A 413 -23.77 -9.54 3.04
C ARG A 413 -22.80 -10.63 2.60
N TYR A 414 -21.74 -10.21 1.95
CA TYR A 414 -20.67 -11.08 1.46
C TYR A 414 -19.56 -11.25 2.51
N HIS A 415 -18.73 -12.25 2.29
CA HIS A 415 -17.43 -12.42 2.93
C HIS A 415 -16.41 -12.60 1.82
N MET A 416 -15.31 -11.84 1.88
CA MET A 416 -14.24 -11.94 0.88
C MET A 416 -12.85 -11.82 1.50
N TRP A 417 -11.90 -12.51 0.90
CA TRP A 417 -10.48 -12.35 1.16
C TRP A 417 -9.88 -11.38 0.16
N LEU A 418 -9.01 -10.53 0.64
CA LEU A 418 -8.22 -9.59 -0.14
C LEU A 418 -6.74 -9.89 0.09
N ALA A 419 -5.94 -9.89 -0.97
CA ALA A 419 -4.51 -10.06 -0.85
C ALA A 419 -3.78 -9.03 -1.71
N ASP A 420 -2.82 -8.33 -1.11
CA ASP A 420 -1.91 -7.42 -1.80
C ASP A 420 -0.48 -7.87 -1.54
N VAL A 421 0.33 -7.93 -2.60
CA VAL A 421 1.78 -8.17 -2.49
C VAL A 421 2.50 -7.21 -3.41
N ASP A 422 3.34 -6.36 -2.84
CA ASP A 422 4.17 -5.41 -3.60
C ASP A 422 5.64 -5.72 -3.32
N TYR A 423 6.40 -5.99 -4.38
CA TYR A 423 7.84 -6.23 -4.32
C TYR A 423 8.57 -5.19 -5.15
N ARG A 424 9.56 -4.55 -4.57
CA ARG A 424 10.43 -3.59 -5.27
C ARG A 424 11.89 -3.93 -4.99
N LYS A 425 12.68 -4.04 -6.05
CA LYS A 425 14.12 -4.31 -5.97
C LYS A 425 14.88 -3.31 -6.84
N PRO A 426 15.58 -2.33 -6.26
CA PRO A 426 16.56 -1.53 -6.99
C PRO A 426 17.77 -2.39 -7.35
N PHE A 427 18.32 -2.16 -8.53
CA PHE A 427 19.54 -2.83 -9.04
C PHE A 427 20.26 -1.91 -10.03
N VAL A 428 21.40 -2.36 -10.53
CA VAL A 428 22.14 -1.65 -11.57
C VAL A 428 22.09 -2.48 -12.84
N MET A 429 21.65 -1.87 -13.94
CA MET A 429 21.64 -2.47 -15.26
C MET A 429 22.72 -1.83 -16.13
N GLY A 430 23.85 -2.53 -16.33
CA GLY A 430 25.07 -1.91 -16.87
C GLY A 430 25.60 -0.87 -15.89
N HIS A 431 25.56 0.41 -16.25
CA HIS A 431 25.99 1.55 -15.39
C HIS A 431 24.82 2.43 -14.94
N ARG A 432 23.56 2.00 -15.14
CA ARG A 432 22.38 2.81 -14.87
C ARG A 432 21.60 2.27 -13.68
N PRO A 433 21.15 3.12 -12.78
CA PRO A 433 20.20 2.72 -11.76
C PRO A 433 18.92 2.19 -12.42
N ALA A 434 18.44 1.08 -11.93
CA ALA A 434 17.23 0.43 -12.41
C ALA A 434 16.43 -0.12 -11.22
N SER A 435 15.16 -0.42 -11.45
CA SER A 435 14.30 -1.06 -10.47
C SER A 435 13.39 -2.08 -11.13
N PHE A 436 13.15 -3.16 -10.42
CA PHE A 436 12.08 -4.10 -10.72
C PHE A 436 10.98 -3.94 -9.69
N THR A 437 9.74 -3.77 -10.15
CA THR A 437 8.55 -3.70 -9.30
C THR A 437 7.56 -4.77 -9.75
N SER A 438 7.02 -5.54 -8.81
CA SER A 438 5.95 -6.51 -9.05
C SER A 438 4.85 -6.27 -8.03
N SER A 439 3.61 -6.13 -8.51
CA SER A 439 2.44 -5.84 -7.68
C SER A 439 1.32 -6.83 -8.00
N PHE A 440 0.93 -7.61 -7.00
CA PHE A 440 -0.20 -8.52 -7.06
C PHE A 440 -1.36 -7.95 -6.26
N HIS A 441 -2.56 -8.05 -6.82
CA HIS A 441 -3.82 -7.82 -6.11
C HIS A 441 -4.79 -8.96 -6.38
N GLY A 442 -5.43 -9.46 -5.35
CA GLY A 442 -6.42 -10.53 -5.46
C GLY A 442 -7.59 -10.35 -4.53
N GLN A 443 -8.78 -10.76 -5.01
CA GLN A 443 -10.04 -10.74 -4.30
C GLN A 443 -10.75 -12.08 -4.47
N TRP A 444 -11.26 -12.66 -3.38
CA TRP A 444 -11.97 -13.95 -3.40
C TRP A 444 -13.21 -13.90 -2.52
N VAL A 445 -14.38 -13.92 -3.17
CA VAL A 445 -15.68 -13.97 -2.50
C VAL A 445 -16.00 -15.40 -2.09
N GLN A 446 -16.36 -15.59 -0.82
CA GLN A 446 -16.69 -16.90 -0.28
C GLN A 446 -18.09 -17.36 -0.66
N GLY A 447 -18.29 -18.69 -0.74
CA GLY A 447 -19.58 -19.33 -0.93
C GLY A 447 -20.21 -19.12 -2.30
N GLY A 448 -19.43 -18.74 -3.33
CA GLY A 448 -19.90 -18.53 -4.69
C GLY A 448 -21.02 -17.47 -4.78
N LYS A 449 -21.05 -16.53 -3.86
CA LYS A 449 -22.02 -15.43 -3.86
C LYS A 449 -21.70 -14.42 -4.95
N ARG A 450 -22.73 -13.79 -5.50
CA ARG A 450 -22.60 -12.64 -6.37
C ARG A 450 -22.59 -11.38 -5.52
N VAL A 451 -21.63 -10.47 -5.76
CA VAL A 451 -21.59 -9.17 -5.09
C VAL A 451 -22.13 -8.06 -6.02
N TYR A 452 -22.43 -6.90 -5.46
CA TYR A 452 -22.78 -5.74 -6.28
C TYR A 452 -21.58 -5.28 -7.11
N SER A 453 -21.82 -4.67 -8.27
CA SER A 453 -20.78 -4.20 -9.19
C SER A 453 -19.74 -3.30 -8.53
N VAL A 454 -20.09 -2.56 -7.50
CA VAL A 454 -19.20 -1.70 -6.72
C VAL A 454 -18.22 -2.46 -5.82
N ASP A 455 -18.44 -3.75 -5.60
CA ASP A 455 -17.61 -4.63 -4.77
C ASP A 455 -16.94 -5.74 -5.63
N THR A 456 -17.07 -5.69 -6.97
CA THR A 456 -16.38 -6.61 -7.89
C THR A 456 -14.94 -6.16 -8.13
N ILE A 457 -14.07 -7.10 -8.50
CA ILE A 457 -12.76 -6.78 -9.07
C ILE A 457 -12.89 -6.52 -10.57
N ASN A 458 -12.15 -5.53 -11.07
CA ASN A 458 -12.19 -5.07 -12.44
C ASN A 458 -10.78 -5.11 -13.05
N ILE A 459 -10.65 -5.69 -14.26
CA ILE A 459 -9.40 -5.74 -15.01
C ILE A 459 -9.59 -5.27 -16.46
N GLY A 460 -8.55 -4.66 -17.04
CA GLY A 460 -8.55 -4.16 -18.42
C GLY A 460 -8.57 -2.63 -18.52
N ASN A 461 -7.88 -1.96 -17.60
CA ASN A 461 -7.62 -0.53 -17.63
C ASN A 461 -6.16 -0.24 -17.19
N ARG A 462 -5.72 1.01 -17.32
CA ARG A 462 -4.35 1.44 -16.99
C ARG A 462 -3.92 1.21 -15.54
N TYR A 463 -4.84 0.94 -14.62
CA TYR A 463 -4.57 0.73 -13.19
C TYR A 463 -4.50 -0.76 -12.82
N SER A 464 -5.01 -1.66 -13.65
CA SER A 464 -5.03 -3.11 -13.40
C SER A 464 -4.15 -3.89 -14.38
N VAL A 465 -4.46 -3.90 -15.67
CA VAL A 465 -3.69 -4.59 -16.71
C VAL A 465 -3.47 -3.63 -17.87
N TYR A 466 -2.21 -3.32 -18.19
CA TYR A 466 -1.86 -2.49 -19.34
C TYR A 466 -2.30 -3.13 -20.65
N GLY A 467 -2.39 -2.30 -21.70
CA GLY A 467 -2.76 -2.74 -23.04
C GLY A 467 -4.22 -2.51 -23.39
N PHE A 468 -5.03 -2.09 -22.42
CA PHE A 468 -6.47 -1.92 -22.60
C PHE A 468 -6.87 -0.47 -22.29
N ASP A 469 -7.84 0.05 -23.06
CA ASP A 469 -8.30 1.44 -22.98
C ASP A 469 -9.29 1.71 -21.84
N GLY A 470 -9.79 0.66 -21.19
CA GLY A 470 -10.75 0.78 -20.08
C GLY A 470 -12.21 0.92 -20.51
N GLU A 471 -12.50 1.06 -21.82
CA GLU A 471 -13.87 1.20 -22.33
C GLU A 471 -14.68 -0.09 -22.18
N TYR A 472 -14.02 -1.23 -22.27
CA TYR A 472 -14.58 -2.52 -21.96
C TYR A 472 -13.65 -3.24 -20.99
N THR A 473 -14.19 -3.70 -19.85
CA THR A 473 -13.41 -4.34 -18.80
C THR A 473 -14.03 -5.68 -18.40
N LEU A 474 -13.22 -6.58 -17.86
CA LEU A 474 -13.71 -7.82 -17.26
C LEU A 474 -13.94 -7.59 -15.77
N MET A 475 -15.17 -7.79 -15.33
CA MET A 475 -15.57 -7.66 -13.92
C MET A 475 -16.00 -9.03 -13.37
N GLY A 476 -15.54 -9.36 -12.17
CA GLY A 476 -15.89 -10.60 -11.48
C GLY A 476 -16.06 -10.42 -9.99
N ASP A 477 -16.82 -11.33 -9.36
CA ASP A 477 -16.95 -11.36 -7.90
C ASP A 477 -15.60 -11.65 -7.25
N SER A 478 -14.80 -12.50 -7.90
CA SER A 478 -13.45 -12.88 -7.53
C SER A 478 -12.49 -12.67 -8.69
N GLY A 479 -11.21 -12.50 -8.41
CA GLY A 479 -10.22 -12.33 -9.45
C GLY A 479 -8.88 -11.88 -8.89
N TRP A 480 -7.94 -11.66 -9.77
CA TRP A 480 -6.62 -11.17 -9.44
C TRP A 480 -5.96 -10.50 -10.66
N TYR A 481 -4.99 -9.66 -10.40
CA TYR A 481 -4.05 -9.19 -11.42
C TYR A 481 -2.64 -9.09 -10.84
N LEU A 482 -1.66 -9.27 -11.72
CA LEU A 482 -0.24 -9.15 -11.45
C LEU A 482 0.35 -8.15 -12.44
N ARG A 483 0.99 -7.12 -11.93
CA ARG A 483 1.70 -6.09 -12.68
C ARG A 483 3.19 -6.22 -12.44
N ASN A 484 3.97 -6.23 -13.51
CA ASN A 484 5.41 -6.27 -13.44
C ASN A 484 5.99 -5.12 -14.25
N GLU A 485 6.98 -4.45 -13.69
CA GLU A 485 7.63 -3.31 -14.34
C GLU A 485 9.14 -3.37 -14.10
N VAL A 486 9.90 -3.18 -15.15
CA VAL A 486 11.33 -2.86 -15.10
C VAL A 486 11.51 -1.43 -15.55
N ALA A 487 12.11 -0.61 -14.71
CA ALA A 487 12.39 0.79 -15.01
C ALA A 487 13.90 1.07 -14.90
N SER A 488 14.41 1.95 -15.75
CA SER A 488 15.82 2.38 -15.72
C SER A 488 15.92 3.88 -15.92
N VAL A 489 16.77 4.52 -15.12
CA VAL A 489 17.01 5.96 -15.19
C VAL A 489 17.85 6.31 -16.41
N ILE A 490 17.41 7.31 -17.17
CA ILE A 490 18.22 7.92 -18.25
C ILE A 490 19.17 8.92 -17.58
N PRO A 491 20.49 8.72 -17.69
CA PRO A 491 21.47 9.65 -17.13
C PRO A 491 21.22 11.08 -17.63
N HIS A 492 21.41 12.06 -16.72
CA HIS A 492 21.30 13.50 -16.98
C HIS A 492 19.89 14.06 -17.23
N LEU A 493 18.86 13.21 -17.42
CA LEU A 493 17.49 13.66 -17.70
C LEU A 493 16.53 13.55 -16.52
N ASN A 494 16.94 12.97 -15.40
CA ASN A 494 16.06 12.66 -14.26
C ASN A 494 14.73 12.02 -14.70
N THR A 495 14.82 11.17 -15.71
CA THR A 495 13.71 10.52 -16.43
C THR A 495 13.94 9.03 -16.41
N GLU A 496 12.91 8.26 -16.20
CA GLU A 496 12.92 6.80 -16.26
C GLU A 496 12.24 6.32 -17.55
N VAL A 497 12.81 5.32 -18.19
CA VAL A 497 12.13 4.48 -19.19
C VAL A 497 11.69 3.21 -18.49
N TYR A 498 10.48 2.76 -18.75
CA TYR A 498 9.97 1.53 -18.18
C TYR A 498 9.30 0.62 -19.21
N LEU A 499 9.32 -0.68 -18.90
CA LEU A 499 8.60 -1.74 -19.59
C LEU A 499 7.71 -2.46 -18.60
N GLY A 500 6.42 -2.53 -18.88
CA GLY A 500 5.40 -3.20 -18.10
C GLY A 500 4.91 -4.48 -18.77
N LEU A 501 4.65 -5.53 -17.99
CA LEU A 501 4.02 -6.77 -18.41
C LEU A 501 3.01 -7.19 -17.34
N ASP A 502 1.74 -7.15 -17.71
CA ASP A 502 0.62 -7.35 -16.79
C ASP A 502 -0.29 -8.49 -17.26
N VAL A 503 -0.87 -9.18 -16.28
CA VAL A 503 -1.83 -10.26 -16.51
C VAL A 503 -2.90 -10.24 -15.42
N GLY A 504 -4.12 -10.63 -15.76
CA GLY A 504 -5.20 -10.75 -14.78
C GLY A 504 -6.30 -11.69 -15.24
N ALA A 505 -7.07 -12.16 -14.26
CA ALA A 505 -8.23 -13.01 -14.49
C ALA A 505 -9.33 -12.75 -13.47
N VAL A 506 -10.58 -12.94 -13.90
CA VAL A 506 -11.78 -12.76 -13.09
C VAL A 506 -12.61 -14.03 -13.07
N TYR A 507 -13.34 -14.24 -11.98
CA TYR A 507 -14.13 -15.43 -11.72
C TYR A 507 -15.43 -15.07 -10.98
N GLY A 508 -16.28 -16.08 -10.82
CA GLY A 508 -17.55 -15.97 -10.10
C GLY A 508 -18.75 -15.79 -11.03
N LYS A 509 -19.93 -15.71 -10.44
CA LYS A 509 -21.22 -15.62 -11.17
C LYS A 509 -21.31 -14.39 -12.06
N SER A 510 -20.74 -13.27 -11.62
CA SER A 510 -20.69 -12.03 -12.42
C SER A 510 -19.85 -12.17 -13.68
N ALA A 511 -18.89 -13.11 -13.71
CA ALA A 511 -18.02 -13.37 -14.84
C ALA A 511 -18.52 -14.49 -15.79
N GLU A 512 -19.63 -15.15 -15.52
CA GLU A 512 -20.11 -16.30 -16.30
C GLU A 512 -20.48 -15.92 -17.74
N LYS A 513 -21.04 -14.74 -17.93
CA LYS A 513 -21.52 -14.25 -19.24
C LYS A 513 -20.51 -13.39 -19.99
N LEU A 514 -19.30 -13.22 -19.45
CA LEU A 514 -18.25 -12.45 -20.11
C LEU A 514 -17.72 -13.22 -21.34
N VAL A 515 -17.24 -12.49 -22.33
CA VAL A 515 -16.60 -13.05 -23.54
C VAL A 515 -15.35 -13.87 -23.24
N GLY A 516 -14.82 -13.74 -22.01
CA GLY A 516 -13.70 -14.51 -21.48
C GLY A 516 -13.34 -14.00 -20.09
N LYS A 517 -12.36 -14.63 -19.44
CA LYS A 517 -12.07 -14.40 -18.02
C LYS A 517 -10.65 -13.90 -17.75
N ALA A 518 -9.77 -13.89 -18.74
CA ALA A 518 -8.36 -13.51 -18.55
C ALA A 518 -7.89 -12.58 -19.68
N ILE A 519 -6.99 -11.68 -19.33
CA ILE A 519 -6.31 -10.75 -20.24
C ILE A 519 -4.86 -10.57 -19.83
N ALA A 520 -4.00 -10.28 -20.81
CA ALA A 520 -2.62 -9.87 -20.59
C ALA A 520 -2.23 -8.74 -21.53
N GLY A 521 -1.35 -7.88 -21.09
CA GLY A 521 -0.90 -6.75 -21.90
C GLY A 521 0.47 -6.23 -21.49
N THR A 522 1.00 -5.34 -22.30
CA THR A 522 2.32 -4.74 -22.11
C THR A 522 2.27 -3.24 -22.36
N ALA A 523 3.18 -2.52 -21.73
CA ALA A 523 3.38 -1.09 -21.94
C ALA A 523 4.86 -0.75 -21.96
N ILE A 524 5.22 0.23 -22.79
CA ILE A 524 6.49 0.93 -22.72
C ILE A 524 6.19 2.41 -22.45
N GLY A 525 6.93 3.02 -21.53
CA GLY A 525 6.68 4.39 -21.16
C GLY A 525 7.92 5.11 -20.64
N ILE A 526 7.73 6.40 -20.44
CA ILE A 526 8.71 7.32 -19.86
C ILE A 526 8.01 8.12 -18.75
N ARG A 527 8.71 8.34 -17.66
CA ARG A 527 8.23 9.21 -16.58
C ARG A 527 9.36 10.03 -15.97
N GLY A 528 9.01 11.20 -15.50
CA GLY A 528 9.96 12.10 -14.87
C GLY A 528 9.34 12.92 -13.75
N ASN A 529 10.20 13.31 -12.80
CA ASN A 529 9.85 14.18 -11.68
C ASN A 529 10.98 15.17 -11.49
N TYR A 530 10.78 16.40 -11.92
CA TYR A 530 11.80 17.43 -11.90
C TYR A 530 11.71 18.30 -10.64
N ALA A 531 12.87 18.81 -10.21
CA ALA A 531 12.95 19.72 -9.06
C ALA A 531 12.15 21.02 -9.25
N SER A 532 11.87 21.42 -10.49
CA SER A 532 10.97 22.53 -10.81
C SER A 532 9.50 22.27 -10.45
N GLY A 533 9.15 21.07 -10.00
CA GLY A 533 7.78 20.65 -9.70
C GLY A 533 7.07 19.94 -10.84
N LEU A 534 7.63 19.92 -12.06
CA LEU A 534 7.03 19.25 -13.21
C LEU A 534 7.09 17.73 -13.04
N LEU A 535 5.97 17.06 -13.21
CA LEU A 535 5.86 15.61 -13.30
C LEU A 535 5.24 15.24 -14.64
N PHE A 536 5.68 14.13 -15.22
CA PHE A 536 5.01 13.53 -16.34
C PHE A 536 5.15 12.01 -16.33
N ASP A 537 4.19 11.35 -16.94
CA ASP A 537 4.20 9.93 -17.29
C ASP A 537 3.51 9.79 -18.64
N ALA A 538 4.15 9.12 -19.59
CA ALA A 538 3.59 8.85 -20.89
C ALA A 538 3.96 7.44 -21.33
N PHE A 539 2.98 6.70 -21.86
CA PHE A 539 3.19 5.32 -22.30
C PHE A 539 2.36 4.95 -23.51
N ILE A 540 2.82 3.93 -24.19
CA ILE A 540 2.07 3.21 -25.22
C ILE A 540 1.95 1.76 -24.77
N SER A 541 0.76 1.20 -24.90
CA SER A 541 0.45 -0.15 -24.46
C SER A 541 -0.36 -0.91 -25.51
N THR A 542 -0.28 -2.24 -25.48
CA THR A 542 -0.99 -3.13 -26.40
C THR A 542 -1.39 -4.42 -25.68
N PRO A 543 -2.57 -5.01 -26.02
CA PRO A 543 -2.93 -6.34 -25.56
C PRO A 543 -1.96 -7.40 -26.09
N LEU A 544 -1.51 -8.29 -25.23
CA LEU A 544 -0.78 -9.51 -25.60
C LEU A 544 -1.72 -10.71 -25.72
N TYR A 545 -2.72 -10.77 -24.85
CA TYR A 545 -3.78 -11.76 -24.89
C TYR A 545 -5.11 -11.12 -24.51
N LYS A 546 -6.13 -11.38 -25.33
CA LYS A 546 -7.52 -11.03 -25.06
C LYS A 546 -8.46 -12.10 -25.62
N PRO A 547 -9.61 -12.34 -24.98
CA PRO A 547 -10.62 -13.25 -25.49
C PRO A 547 -11.16 -12.80 -26.85
N GLN A 548 -11.64 -13.76 -27.63
CA GLN A 548 -12.38 -13.45 -28.85
C GLN A 548 -13.65 -12.67 -28.52
N GLY A 549 -13.93 -11.60 -29.27
CA GLY A 549 -15.05 -10.71 -28.97
C GLY A 549 -14.77 -9.63 -27.92
N TYR A 550 -13.57 -9.61 -27.34
CA TYR A 550 -13.18 -8.51 -26.45
C TYR A 550 -12.81 -7.26 -27.28
N HIS A 551 -13.56 -6.19 -27.09
CA HIS A 551 -13.37 -4.93 -27.81
C HIS A 551 -12.38 -4.03 -27.06
N THR A 552 -11.31 -3.62 -27.70
CA THR A 552 -10.33 -2.64 -27.24
C THR A 552 -9.48 -2.15 -28.41
N LYS A 553 -8.87 -1.00 -28.27
CA LYS A 553 -7.93 -0.45 -29.25
C LYS A 553 -6.70 -1.36 -29.37
N LYS A 554 -6.14 -1.46 -30.59
CA LYS A 554 -4.90 -2.23 -30.80
C LYS A 554 -3.72 -1.63 -30.03
N PHE A 555 -3.65 -0.29 -30.01
CA PHE A 555 -2.69 0.46 -29.22
C PHE A 555 -3.46 1.50 -28.39
N TYR A 556 -3.10 1.60 -27.12
CA TYR A 556 -3.60 2.62 -26.23
C TYR A 556 -2.42 3.46 -25.72
N SER A 557 -2.52 4.77 -25.85
CA SER A 557 -1.55 5.72 -25.31
C SER A 557 -2.12 6.39 -24.07
N GLY A 558 -1.39 6.36 -22.98
CA GLY A 558 -1.73 7.04 -21.75
C GLY A 558 -0.73 8.15 -21.45
N PHE A 559 -1.20 9.24 -20.85
CA PHE A 559 -0.32 10.27 -20.32
C PHE A 559 -0.89 10.87 -19.04
N THR A 560 0.00 11.43 -18.26
CA THR A 560 -0.26 12.31 -17.12
C THR A 560 0.80 13.40 -17.13
N VAL A 561 0.39 14.66 -17.06
CA VAL A 561 1.29 15.81 -16.87
C VAL A 561 0.79 16.58 -15.67
N GLY A 562 1.69 16.95 -14.78
CA GLY A 562 1.33 17.67 -13.56
C GLY A 562 2.43 18.61 -13.08
N TYR A 563 2.04 19.44 -12.14
CA TYR A 563 2.93 20.39 -11.48
C TYR A 563 2.69 20.33 -9.96
N ARG A 564 3.78 20.21 -9.18
CA ARG A 564 3.79 20.33 -7.72
C ARG A 564 4.22 21.73 -7.30
N PHE A 565 3.57 22.28 -6.28
CA PHE A 565 3.87 23.60 -5.73
C PHE A 565 3.92 23.56 -4.20
#